data_ba8496a80a5413aea3a2a636f97a9af4
#
_entry.id   ba8496a80a5413aea3a2a636f97a9af4
#
_cell.length_a   1.000
_cell.length_b   1.000
_cell.length_c   1.000
_cell.angle_alpha   90.00
_cell.angle_beta   90.00
_cell.angle_gamma   90.00
#
_symmetry.space_group_name_H-M   'P 1'
#
loop_
_entity.id
_entity.type
_entity.pdbx_description
1 polymer ?
#
loop_
_entity_poly.entity_id
_entity_poly.type
_entity_poly.pdbx_seq_one_letter_code
_entity_poly.pdbx_strand_id
1 'polypeptide(L)'
;MKDLKDTCRIALIQAGPVMFDKDATIEKACKEIIEAGNNGAELIVFPESYIPCYPFGLTFGFTVGNRDKYGRLDWKVYYDNSVVVPSEDTDRLADAAAQAGAYVSIGITERALENATLYCTNLIFGPDGALLARHRKLKPTGAERLCWGDGNKGEFPVVDTPWGNIGALICWENYMPLARVALYEKGVTIYLAPNTNNNAEWHDTIKHIAIEGHCYVIHVNQNFHKDDYPKNFHCPHEYENLPERPCNGGSAVIDPYGHYLTKPVWDKDKIIYADLDMQQVPASRMEFDATGHYSRPDVLELVINEHDPVEDLIEFAEYDYGLEECDGICESCEEAAECEAYNCEG
;
A
#
# COMPACT_ATOMS: atom_id res chain seq x y z
N MET A 1 -0.43 25.93 8.12
CA MET A 1 0.24 24.66 8.44
C MET A 1 0.20 24.50 9.95
N LYS A 2 -0.06 23.30 10.48
CA LYS A 2 0.01 22.98 11.92
C LYS A 2 1.45 23.18 12.39
N ASP A 3 1.65 23.58 13.66
CA ASP A 3 2.99 23.60 14.23
C ASP A 3 3.54 22.15 14.25
N LEU A 4 4.66 21.94 13.57
CA LEU A 4 5.29 20.64 13.47
C LEU A 4 6.30 20.44 14.61
N LYS A 5 6.43 19.22 15.12
CA LYS A 5 7.57 18.82 15.94
C LYS A 5 8.86 18.98 15.12
N ASP A 6 9.92 19.53 15.72
CA ASP A 6 11.14 19.93 14.99
C ASP A 6 11.83 18.79 14.27
N THR A 7 11.85 17.60 14.86
CA THR A 7 12.58 16.45 14.33
C THR A 7 11.74 15.18 14.32
N CYS A 8 11.95 14.31 13.32
CA CYS A 8 11.41 12.96 13.27
C CYS A 8 12.55 11.98 12.98
N ARG A 9 12.80 11.04 13.90
CA ARG A 9 13.74 9.95 13.63
C ARG A 9 13.03 8.81 12.96
N ILE A 10 13.51 8.43 11.77
CA ILE A 10 12.92 7.37 10.97
C ILE A 10 13.85 6.16 10.81
N ALA A 11 13.26 4.99 10.59
CA ALA A 11 13.94 3.76 10.22
C ALA A 11 13.35 3.18 8.94
N LEU A 12 14.20 2.86 7.98
CA LEU A 12 13.86 2.16 6.75
C LEU A 12 14.32 0.72 6.87
N ILE A 13 13.41 -0.21 6.71
CA ILE A 13 13.71 -1.66 6.79
C ILE A 13 14.04 -2.16 5.39
N GLN A 14 15.32 -2.13 5.04
CA GLN A 14 15.81 -2.72 3.81
C GLN A 14 16.23 -4.16 4.06
N ALA A 15 15.29 -5.09 3.87
CA ALA A 15 15.50 -6.52 4.04
C ALA A 15 14.56 -7.30 3.13
N GLY A 16 14.88 -8.58 2.88
CA GLY A 16 13.96 -9.52 2.28
C GLY A 16 13.01 -10.15 3.30
N PRO A 17 11.81 -10.57 2.90
CA PRO A 17 10.94 -11.41 3.73
C PRO A 17 11.48 -12.82 3.86
N VAL A 18 10.83 -13.66 4.66
CA VAL A 18 10.93 -15.11 4.54
C VAL A 18 9.96 -15.54 3.44
N MET A 19 10.50 -15.78 2.25
CA MET A 19 9.72 -15.94 1.03
C MET A 19 8.63 -17.00 1.15
N PHE A 20 7.38 -16.62 0.87
CA PHE A 20 6.19 -17.49 0.91
C PHE A 20 5.86 -18.08 2.29
N ASP A 21 6.44 -17.52 3.36
CA ASP A 21 6.13 -17.89 4.74
C ASP A 21 5.66 -16.64 5.50
N LYS A 22 4.34 -16.49 5.59
CA LYS A 22 3.69 -15.35 6.24
C LYS A 22 4.07 -15.26 7.72
N ASP A 23 3.97 -16.36 8.44
CA ASP A 23 4.18 -16.37 9.88
C ASP A 23 5.63 -16.03 10.25
N ALA A 24 6.59 -16.61 9.54
CA ALA A 24 7.99 -16.30 9.74
C ALA A 24 8.33 -14.85 9.33
N THR A 25 7.69 -14.34 8.27
CA THR A 25 7.87 -12.94 7.84
C THR A 25 7.30 -11.96 8.86
N ILE A 26 6.10 -12.23 9.42
CA ILE A 26 5.51 -11.40 10.48
C ILE A 26 6.39 -11.42 11.73
N GLU A 27 6.89 -12.60 12.14
CA GLU A 27 7.80 -12.69 13.28
C GLU A 27 9.08 -11.88 13.05
N LYS A 28 9.65 -11.93 11.84
CA LYS A 28 10.79 -11.11 11.43
C LYS A 28 10.45 -9.62 11.49
N ALA A 29 9.34 -9.21 10.87
CA ALA A 29 8.90 -7.82 10.88
C ALA A 29 8.70 -7.27 12.30
N CYS A 30 8.06 -8.03 13.19
CA CYS A 30 7.89 -7.64 14.59
C CYS A 30 9.24 -7.40 15.30
N LYS A 31 10.23 -8.27 15.08
CA LYS A 31 11.57 -8.08 15.61
C LYS A 31 12.25 -6.82 15.09
N GLU A 32 12.15 -6.56 13.78
CA GLU A 32 12.71 -5.39 13.13
C GLU A 32 12.03 -4.10 13.60
N ILE A 33 10.70 -4.11 13.81
CA ILE A 33 9.93 -3.00 14.39
C ILE A 33 10.43 -2.67 15.80
N ILE A 34 10.51 -3.68 16.67
CA ILE A 34 10.94 -3.51 18.06
C ILE A 34 12.41 -3.05 18.13
N GLU A 35 13.29 -3.61 17.28
CA GLU A 35 14.68 -3.18 17.18
C GLU A 35 14.77 -1.71 16.76
N ALA A 36 14.04 -1.30 15.73
CA ALA A 36 14.04 0.09 15.26
C ALA A 36 13.51 1.05 16.33
N GLY A 37 12.42 0.70 17.02
CA GLY A 37 11.88 1.49 18.14
C GLY A 37 12.87 1.62 19.29
N ASN A 38 13.55 0.54 19.68
CA ASN A 38 14.60 0.56 20.71
C ASN A 38 15.78 1.45 20.32
N ASN A 39 16.01 1.68 19.03
CA ASN A 39 17.01 2.63 18.51
C ASN A 39 16.44 4.05 18.31
N GLY A 40 15.25 4.32 18.82
CA GLY A 40 14.63 5.64 18.88
C GLY A 40 13.90 6.05 17.59
N ALA A 41 13.59 5.11 16.68
CA ALA A 41 12.77 5.42 15.53
C ALA A 41 11.34 5.75 15.95
N GLU A 42 10.79 6.84 15.44
CA GLU A 42 9.43 7.31 15.66
C GLU A 42 8.50 6.96 14.47
N LEU A 43 9.10 6.72 13.30
CA LEU A 43 8.44 6.19 12.10
C LEU A 43 9.31 5.08 11.50
N ILE A 44 8.72 3.91 11.27
CA ILE A 44 9.38 2.72 10.74
C ILE A 44 8.69 2.37 9.43
N VAL A 45 9.45 2.22 8.34
CA VAL A 45 8.91 2.03 6.99
C VAL A 45 9.46 0.76 6.37
N PHE A 46 8.55 -0.11 5.94
CA PHE A 46 8.83 -1.35 5.23
C PHE A 46 8.59 -1.21 3.73
N PRO A 47 9.15 -2.09 2.90
CA PRO A 47 8.92 -2.11 1.46
C PRO A 47 7.51 -2.51 1.04
N GLU A 48 7.21 -2.35 -0.25
CA GLU A 48 6.02 -2.88 -0.93
C GLU A 48 5.92 -4.40 -0.77
N SER A 49 4.69 -4.90 -0.48
CA SER A 49 4.40 -6.35 -0.44
C SER A 49 5.45 -7.17 0.34
N TYR A 50 5.85 -6.66 1.51
CA TYR A 50 6.83 -7.35 2.37
C TYR A 50 6.29 -8.67 2.88
N ILE A 51 4.98 -8.76 3.20
CA ILE A 51 4.33 -9.97 3.68
C ILE A 51 3.37 -10.50 2.61
N PRO A 52 3.50 -11.75 2.15
CA PRO A 52 4.53 -12.72 2.48
C PRO A 52 5.81 -12.52 1.66
N CYS A 53 5.72 -11.79 0.55
CA CYS A 53 6.79 -11.35 -0.34
C CYS A 53 6.23 -10.66 -1.58
N TYR A 54 7.04 -9.89 -2.28
CA TYR A 54 6.78 -9.52 -3.67
C TYR A 54 7.16 -10.71 -4.57
N PRO A 55 6.24 -11.24 -5.40
CA PRO A 55 6.48 -12.46 -6.17
C PRO A 55 7.28 -12.17 -7.44
N PHE A 56 8.46 -11.60 -7.30
CA PHE A 56 9.33 -11.15 -8.39
C PHE A 56 9.60 -12.29 -9.38
N GLY A 57 9.32 -12.04 -10.66
CA GLY A 57 9.59 -12.98 -11.76
C GLY A 57 8.60 -14.13 -11.88
N LEU A 58 7.60 -14.22 -11.00
CA LEU A 58 6.60 -15.27 -11.06
C LEU A 58 5.35 -14.80 -11.83
N THR A 59 4.80 -15.68 -12.65
CA THR A 59 3.52 -15.51 -13.33
C THR A 59 2.49 -16.55 -12.90
N PHE A 60 2.85 -17.43 -11.97
CA PHE A 60 2.02 -18.55 -11.52
C PHE A 60 1.48 -19.38 -12.68
N GLY A 61 2.33 -19.63 -13.69
CA GLY A 61 2.00 -20.41 -14.87
C GLY A 61 1.04 -19.74 -15.86
N PHE A 62 0.76 -18.43 -15.70
CA PHE A 62 -0.08 -17.70 -16.64
C PHE A 62 0.73 -17.21 -17.84
N THR A 63 0.26 -17.53 -19.03
CA THR A 63 0.66 -16.91 -20.30
C THR A 63 -0.59 -16.60 -21.09
N VAL A 64 -0.51 -15.66 -22.04
CA VAL A 64 -1.68 -15.32 -22.87
C VAL A 64 -2.21 -16.57 -23.57
N GLY A 65 -3.48 -16.89 -23.32
CA GLY A 65 -4.16 -18.06 -23.89
C GLY A 65 -3.85 -19.41 -23.21
N ASN A 66 -2.94 -19.47 -22.24
CA ASN A 66 -2.58 -20.71 -21.55
C ASN A 66 -2.46 -20.53 -20.04
N ARG A 67 -2.68 -21.61 -19.30
CA ARG A 67 -2.57 -21.68 -17.83
C ARG A 67 -1.97 -23.01 -17.44
N ASP A 68 -0.82 -22.98 -16.78
CA ASP A 68 -0.22 -24.18 -16.21
C ASP A 68 -1.01 -24.63 -14.96
N LYS A 69 -1.33 -25.93 -14.89
CA LYS A 69 -2.05 -26.47 -13.72
C LYS A 69 -1.21 -26.42 -12.44
N TYR A 70 0.10 -26.49 -12.54
CA TYR A 70 1.02 -26.46 -11.41
C TYR A 70 1.22 -25.04 -10.88
N GLY A 71 1.17 -24.02 -11.74
CA GLY A 71 1.20 -22.63 -11.33
C GLY A 71 0.05 -22.24 -10.39
N ARG A 72 -1.11 -22.89 -10.54
CA ARG A 72 -2.25 -22.71 -9.61
C ARG A 72 -1.92 -23.19 -8.20
N LEU A 73 -1.05 -24.18 -8.05
CA LEU A 73 -0.63 -24.67 -6.74
C LEU A 73 0.33 -23.68 -6.08
N ASP A 74 1.27 -23.10 -6.82
CA ASP A 74 2.16 -22.07 -6.32
C ASP A 74 1.39 -20.79 -5.98
N TRP A 75 0.39 -20.40 -6.82
CA TRP A 75 -0.51 -19.31 -6.50
C TRP A 75 -1.32 -19.58 -5.22
N LYS A 76 -1.78 -20.83 -5.02
CA LYS A 76 -2.50 -21.22 -3.80
C LYS A 76 -1.63 -21.07 -2.55
N VAL A 77 -0.33 -21.41 -2.63
CA VAL A 77 0.63 -21.18 -1.54
C VAL A 77 0.75 -19.68 -1.26
N TYR A 78 0.87 -18.86 -2.30
CA TYR A 78 0.92 -17.40 -2.16
C TYR A 78 -0.35 -16.83 -1.53
N TYR A 79 -1.52 -17.29 -2.00
CA TYR A 79 -2.83 -16.92 -1.47
C TYR A 79 -2.99 -17.28 0.02
N ASP A 80 -2.59 -18.49 0.43
CA ASP A 80 -2.70 -18.93 1.82
C ASP A 80 -1.77 -18.15 2.76
N ASN A 81 -0.66 -17.66 2.24
CA ASN A 81 0.29 -16.83 2.95
C ASN A 81 0.01 -15.33 2.84
N SER A 82 -1.09 -14.93 2.21
CA SER A 82 -1.51 -13.53 2.15
C SER A 82 -2.32 -13.12 3.39
N VAL A 83 -2.28 -11.85 3.75
CA VAL A 83 -2.82 -11.30 5.00
C VAL A 83 -4.27 -10.89 4.83
N VAL A 84 -5.14 -11.27 5.75
CA VAL A 84 -6.50 -10.74 5.88
C VAL A 84 -6.46 -9.49 6.78
N VAL A 85 -7.23 -8.45 6.42
CA VAL A 85 -7.30 -7.21 7.20
C VAL A 85 -8.76 -6.89 7.56
N PRO A 86 -9.12 -6.83 8.87
CA PRO A 86 -8.28 -7.14 10.04
C PRO A 86 -8.16 -8.64 10.30
N SER A 87 -7.14 -9.05 11.05
CA SER A 87 -6.93 -10.43 11.47
C SER A 87 -5.88 -10.51 12.59
N GLU A 88 -5.68 -11.71 13.15
CA GLU A 88 -4.61 -12.01 14.11
C GLU A 88 -3.21 -11.63 13.56
N ASP A 89 -3.01 -11.73 12.24
CA ASP A 89 -1.76 -11.31 11.59
C ASP A 89 -1.53 -9.80 11.76
N THR A 90 -2.58 -9.00 11.55
CA THR A 90 -2.52 -7.54 11.74
C THR A 90 -2.41 -7.16 13.21
N ASP A 91 -3.00 -7.94 14.12
CA ASP A 91 -2.91 -7.69 15.56
C ASP A 91 -1.46 -7.87 16.06
N ARG A 92 -0.74 -8.87 15.54
CA ARG A 92 0.69 -9.08 15.85
C ARG A 92 1.56 -7.87 15.44
N LEU A 93 1.27 -7.28 14.27
CA LEU A 93 1.96 -6.07 13.78
C LEU A 93 1.60 -4.85 14.61
N ALA A 94 0.32 -4.72 14.99
CA ALA A 94 -0.20 -3.68 15.86
C ALA A 94 0.47 -3.72 17.25
N ASP A 95 0.59 -4.90 17.84
CA ASP A 95 1.29 -5.11 19.12
C ASP A 95 2.76 -4.72 19.04
N ALA A 96 3.44 -5.07 17.93
CA ALA A 96 4.83 -4.68 17.71
C ALA A 96 5.00 -3.17 17.56
N ALA A 97 4.08 -2.48 16.86
CA ALA A 97 4.06 -1.02 16.74
C ALA A 97 3.84 -0.36 18.10
N ALA A 98 2.88 -0.86 18.90
CA ALA A 98 2.63 -0.39 20.26
C ALA A 98 3.83 -0.61 21.18
N GLN A 99 4.48 -1.77 21.10
CA GLN A 99 5.69 -2.05 21.88
C GLN A 99 6.86 -1.14 21.49
N ALA A 100 7.00 -0.83 20.21
CA ALA A 100 8.02 0.12 19.72
C ALA A 100 7.67 1.57 20.06
N GLY A 101 6.39 1.87 20.30
CA GLY A 101 5.89 3.24 20.49
C GLY A 101 6.07 4.11 19.24
N ALA A 102 6.01 3.52 18.04
CA ALA A 102 6.34 4.16 16.78
C ALA A 102 5.22 3.95 15.73
N TYR A 103 5.10 4.89 14.80
CA TYR A 103 4.32 4.67 13.58
C TYR A 103 5.00 3.62 12.71
N VAL A 104 4.24 2.69 12.15
CA VAL A 104 4.76 1.62 11.29
C VAL A 104 3.99 1.60 9.97
N SER A 105 4.70 1.82 8.85
CA SER A 105 4.16 1.61 7.50
C SER A 105 4.71 0.31 6.94
N ILE A 106 3.84 -0.61 6.53
CA ILE A 106 4.24 -1.93 6.02
C ILE A 106 3.42 -2.37 4.82
N GLY A 107 4.13 -2.84 3.77
CA GLY A 107 3.51 -3.43 2.59
C GLY A 107 3.12 -4.88 2.80
N ILE A 108 1.92 -5.23 2.39
CA ILE A 108 1.40 -6.59 2.45
C ILE A 108 0.77 -7.00 1.12
N THR A 109 0.69 -8.30 0.85
CA THR A 109 -0.31 -8.84 -0.04
C THR A 109 -1.54 -9.14 0.78
N GLU A 110 -2.59 -8.36 0.54
CA GLU A 110 -3.85 -8.47 1.24
C GLU A 110 -4.76 -9.48 0.54
N ARG A 111 -5.40 -10.35 1.32
CA ARG A 111 -6.42 -11.28 0.84
C ARG A 111 -7.82 -10.75 1.18
N ALA A 112 -8.66 -10.57 0.15
CA ALA A 112 -10.06 -10.21 0.36
C ALA A 112 -10.80 -11.27 1.17
N LEU A 113 -11.75 -10.82 2.01
CA LEU A 113 -12.61 -11.72 2.80
C LEU A 113 -13.73 -12.33 1.94
N GLU A 114 -14.26 -11.53 1.00
CA GLU A 114 -15.49 -11.84 0.27
C GLU A 114 -15.24 -12.74 -0.95
N ASN A 115 -13.98 -12.80 -1.41
CA ASN A 115 -13.64 -13.52 -2.63
C ASN A 115 -12.16 -13.93 -2.65
N ALA A 116 -11.69 -14.49 -3.76
CA ALA A 116 -10.30 -14.95 -3.91
C ALA A 116 -9.35 -13.86 -4.46
N THR A 117 -9.71 -12.59 -4.40
CA THR A 117 -8.86 -11.50 -4.90
C THR A 117 -7.77 -11.18 -3.89
N LEU A 118 -6.57 -10.96 -4.40
CA LEU A 118 -5.43 -10.41 -3.66
C LEU A 118 -5.19 -8.96 -4.07
N TYR A 119 -4.69 -8.15 -3.15
CA TYR A 119 -4.34 -6.75 -3.39
C TYR A 119 -2.94 -6.46 -2.87
N CYS A 120 -2.21 -5.60 -3.56
CA CYS A 120 -1.00 -4.99 -3.02
C CYS A 120 -1.42 -3.82 -2.12
N THR A 121 -1.14 -3.90 -0.84
CA THR A 121 -1.68 -2.98 0.17
C THR A 121 -0.58 -2.45 1.08
N ASN A 122 -0.65 -1.17 1.42
CA ASN A 122 0.16 -0.56 2.46
C ASN A 122 -0.71 -0.28 3.69
N LEU A 123 -0.26 -0.71 4.86
CA LEU A 123 -0.89 -0.45 6.15
C LEU A 123 -0.05 0.55 6.94
N ILE A 124 -0.71 1.43 7.71
CA ILE A 124 -0.04 2.31 8.66
C ILE A 124 -0.66 2.09 10.05
N PHE A 125 0.17 1.66 11.00
CA PHE A 125 -0.18 1.53 12.40
C PHE A 125 0.32 2.72 13.20
N GLY A 126 -0.43 3.13 14.21
CA GLY A 126 -0.04 4.16 15.17
C GLY A 126 0.86 3.61 16.29
N PRO A 127 1.47 4.52 17.09
CA PRO A 127 2.31 4.15 18.22
C PRO A 127 1.55 3.51 19.39
N ASP A 128 0.23 3.45 19.31
CA ASP A 128 -0.68 2.74 20.21
C ASP A 128 -1.17 1.41 19.66
N GLY A 129 -0.69 1.03 18.46
CA GLY A 129 -1.10 -0.17 17.73
C GLY A 129 -2.38 -0.01 16.89
N ALA A 130 -3.04 1.15 16.89
CA ALA A 130 -4.22 1.35 16.06
C ALA A 130 -3.87 1.27 14.57
N LEU A 131 -4.68 0.56 13.77
CA LEU A 131 -4.60 0.62 12.31
C LEU A 131 -5.18 1.95 11.84
N LEU A 132 -4.31 2.88 11.42
CA LEU A 132 -4.67 4.25 11.06
C LEU A 132 -4.97 4.44 9.57
N ALA A 133 -4.34 3.63 8.71
CA ALA A 133 -4.54 3.73 7.27
C ALA A 133 -4.36 2.36 6.59
N ARG A 134 -5.15 2.15 5.54
CA ARG A 134 -5.09 1.02 4.62
C ARG A 134 -5.23 1.58 3.22
N HIS A 135 -4.19 1.41 2.39
CA HIS A 135 -4.18 1.84 1.00
C HIS A 135 -3.91 0.65 0.09
N ARG A 136 -4.89 0.27 -0.72
CA ARG A 136 -4.72 -0.70 -1.80
C ARG A 136 -4.18 0.00 -3.03
N LYS A 137 -3.11 -0.53 -3.63
CA LYS A 137 -2.53 -0.03 -4.87
C LYS A 137 -3.60 0.14 -5.94
N LEU A 138 -3.79 1.37 -6.42
CA LEU A 138 -4.85 1.69 -7.38
C LEU A 138 -4.77 0.83 -8.63
N LYS A 139 -3.54 0.62 -9.12
CA LYS A 139 -3.30 -0.13 -10.35
C LYS A 139 -2.04 -0.97 -10.25
N PRO A 140 -2.13 -2.30 -10.17
CA PRO A 140 -0.97 -3.16 -10.29
C PRO A 140 -0.26 -2.98 -11.63
N THR A 141 1.07 -3.05 -11.62
CA THR A 141 1.91 -2.73 -12.76
C THR A 141 2.14 -3.93 -13.66
N GLY A 142 1.80 -3.83 -14.94
CA GLY A 142 2.14 -4.86 -15.94
C GLY A 142 1.68 -6.27 -15.53
N ALA A 143 2.61 -7.18 -15.33
CA ALA A 143 2.34 -8.57 -14.95
C ALA A 143 1.83 -8.75 -13.51
N GLU A 144 1.97 -7.76 -12.63
CA GLU A 144 1.37 -7.80 -11.29
C GLU A 144 -0.15 -8.02 -11.34
N ARG A 145 -0.81 -7.63 -12.43
CA ARG A 145 -2.25 -7.87 -12.68
C ARG A 145 -2.64 -9.34 -12.78
N LEU A 146 -1.66 -10.24 -12.90
CA LEU A 146 -1.89 -11.68 -12.80
C LEU A 146 -2.08 -12.12 -11.34
N CYS A 147 -1.56 -11.34 -10.39
CA CYS A 147 -1.57 -11.64 -8.97
C CYS A 147 -2.58 -10.80 -8.20
N TRP A 148 -2.69 -9.51 -8.52
CA TRP A 148 -3.42 -8.53 -7.72
C TRP A 148 -4.50 -7.82 -8.52
N GLY A 149 -5.62 -7.56 -7.85
CA GLY A 149 -6.69 -6.69 -8.32
C GLY A 149 -6.35 -5.21 -8.16
N ASP A 150 -7.10 -4.38 -8.88
CA ASP A 150 -7.06 -2.93 -8.73
C ASP A 150 -7.63 -2.52 -7.35
N GLY A 151 -7.08 -1.49 -6.74
CA GLY A 151 -7.70 -0.85 -5.59
C GLY A 151 -9.03 -0.21 -5.98
N ASN A 152 -10.07 -0.45 -5.20
CA ASN A 152 -11.45 -0.13 -5.60
C ASN A 152 -11.86 1.30 -5.27
N LYS A 153 -11.13 2.02 -4.43
CA LYS A 153 -11.54 3.36 -3.99
C LYS A 153 -10.43 4.36 -4.24
N GLY A 154 -10.80 5.55 -4.61
CA GLY A 154 -9.91 6.72 -4.68
C GLY A 154 -9.51 7.22 -3.30
N GLU A 155 -9.36 6.32 -2.32
CA GLU A 155 -8.89 6.67 -1.00
C GLU A 155 -7.39 6.89 -1.05
N PHE A 156 -6.98 8.10 -0.74
CA PHE A 156 -5.59 8.46 -0.49
C PHE A 156 -5.46 8.77 0.99
N PRO A 157 -5.41 7.75 1.86
CA PRO A 157 -5.38 7.96 3.30
C PRO A 157 -4.10 8.69 3.70
N VAL A 158 -4.26 9.66 4.58
CA VAL A 158 -3.14 10.33 5.24
C VAL A 158 -3.32 10.21 6.74
N VAL A 159 -2.21 10.05 7.45
CA VAL A 159 -2.18 9.94 8.91
C VAL A 159 -1.65 11.25 9.48
N ASP A 160 -2.46 11.91 10.31
CA ASP A 160 -2.04 13.10 11.06
C ASP A 160 -1.07 12.68 12.17
N THR A 161 0.11 13.29 12.18
CA THR A 161 1.18 13.00 13.12
C THR A 161 1.74 14.29 13.70
N PRO A 162 2.59 14.23 14.74
CA PRO A 162 3.30 15.43 15.25
C PRO A 162 4.19 16.12 14.22
N TRP A 163 4.53 15.44 13.12
CA TRP A 163 5.39 15.96 12.04
C TRP A 163 4.60 16.38 10.79
N GLY A 164 3.27 16.46 10.90
CA GLY A 164 2.34 16.68 9.79
C GLY A 164 1.79 15.37 9.22
N ASN A 165 1.25 15.45 8.03
CA ASN A 165 0.58 14.32 7.43
C ASN A 165 1.57 13.36 6.74
N ILE A 166 1.42 12.06 7.02
CA ILE A 166 2.11 10.97 6.34
C ILE A 166 1.15 10.34 5.34
N GLY A 167 1.58 10.16 4.10
CA GLY A 167 0.83 9.46 3.06
C GLY A 167 1.75 8.56 2.23
N ALA A 168 1.19 7.53 1.59
CA ALA A 168 1.94 6.56 0.82
C ALA A 168 1.35 6.35 -0.57
N LEU A 169 2.22 6.24 -1.59
CA LEU A 169 1.90 5.65 -2.88
C LEU A 169 2.88 4.50 -3.16
N ILE A 170 2.33 3.38 -3.65
CA ILE A 170 3.07 2.14 -3.80
C ILE A 170 3.70 2.06 -5.20
N CYS A 171 5.03 1.95 -5.27
CA CYS A 171 5.77 1.65 -6.51
C CYS A 171 5.40 2.60 -7.66
N TRP A 172 4.95 2.10 -8.80
CA TRP A 172 4.64 2.90 -9.99
C TRP A 172 3.36 3.74 -9.89
N GLU A 173 2.59 3.65 -8.80
CA GLU A 173 1.58 4.69 -8.51
C GLU A 173 2.22 6.08 -8.45
N ASN A 174 3.48 6.14 -8.03
CA ASN A 174 4.26 7.37 -7.99
C ASN A 174 4.47 8.02 -9.36
N TYR A 175 4.24 7.30 -10.47
CA TYR A 175 4.21 7.86 -11.82
C TYR A 175 2.83 8.45 -12.21
N MET A 176 1.80 8.27 -11.38
CA MET A 176 0.47 8.86 -11.59
C MET A 176 0.46 10.32 -11.07
N PRO A 177 0.49 11.36 -11.93
CA PRO A 177 0.61 12.74 -11.44
C PRO A 177 -0.54 13.17 -10.53
N LEU A 178 -1.78 12.78 -10.88
CA LEU A 178 -2.95 13.13 -10.09
C LEU A 178 -2.97 12.46 -8.71
N ALA A 179 -2.44 11.24 -8.58
CA ALA A 179 -2.32 10.57 -7.30
C ALA A 179 -1.35 11.30 -6.36
N ARG A 180 -0.24 11.84 -6.89
CA ARG A 180 0.67 12.69 -6.11
C ARG A 180 -0.01 13.97 -5.66
N VAL A 181 -0.72 14.64 -6.59
CA VAL A 181 -1.47 15.87 -6.26
C VAL A 181 -2.50 15.61 -5.16
N ALA A 182 -3.19 14.45 -5.18
CA ALA A 182 -4.12 14.07 -4.12
C ALA A 182 -3.46 14.04 -2.73
N LEU A 183 -2.24 13.54 -2.63
CA LEU A 183 -1.48 13.57 -1.37
C LEU A 183 -1.01 14.99 -1.01
N TYR A 184 -0.59 15.80 -1.99
CA TYR A 184 -0.18 17.17 -1.74
C TYR A 184 -1.35 18.02 -1.22
N GLU A 185 -2.55 17.89 -1.80
CA GLU A 185 -3.76 18.58 -1.34
C GLU A 185 -4.16 18.17 0.09
N LYS A 186 -3.87 16.92 0.46
CA LYS A 186 -4.04 16.44 1.85
C LYS A 186 -2.88 16.87 2.76
N GLY A 187 -1.97 17.71 2.29
CA GLY A 187 -0.93 18.37 3.09
C GLY A 187 0.20 17.45 3.56
N VAL A 188 0.56 16.42 2.79
CA VAL A 188 1.62 15.48 3.14
C VAL A 188 2.95 16.22 3.34
N THR A 189 3.62 15.94 4.46
CA THR A 189 4.95 16.44 4.82
C THR A 189 6.02 15.35 4.75
N ILE A 190 5.60 14.09 4.98
CA ILE A 190 6.41 12.89 4.84
C ILE A 190 5.69 11.97 3.86
N TYR A 191 6.27 11.82 2.68
CA TYR A 191 5.75 11.02 1.57
C TYR A 191 6.46 9.68 1.53
N LEU A 192 5.71 8.58 1.68
CA LEU A 192 6.25 7.23 1.65
C LEU A 192 6.14 6.65 0.24
N ALA A 193 7.24 6.13 -0.27
CA ALA A 193 7.34 5.49 -1.59
C ALA A 193 7.90 4.06 -1.45
N PRO A 194 7.16 3.14 -0.80
CA PRO A 194 7.55 1.73 -0.73
C PRO A 194 7.56 1.12 -2.12
N ASN A 195 8.56 0.28 -2.41
CA ASN A 195 8.81 -0.18 -3.77
C ASN A 195 9.48 -1.56 -3.79
N THR A 196 9.46 -2.18 -4.99
CA THR A 196 10.25 -3.36 -5.35
C THR A 196 10.79 -3.15 -6.76
N ASN A 197 11.81 -2.28 -6.91
CA ASN A 197 12.34 -1.85 -8.20
C ASN A 197 13.85 -1.59 -8.10
N ASN A 198 14.62 -2.16 -9.02
CA ASN A 198 16.07 -2.04 -9.09
C ASN A 198 16.56 -0.98 -10.09
N ASN A 199 15.65 -0.20 -10.71
CA ASN A 199 16.02 0.77 -11.72
C ASN A 199 16.66 2.02 -11.11
N ALA A 200 17.81 2.41 -11.63
CA ALA A 200 18.52 3.62 -11.19
C ALA A 200 17.70 4.90 -11.44
N GLU A 201 16.94 4.94 -12.53
CA GLU A 201 16.05 6.05 -12.93
C GLU A 201 14.94 6.32 -11.91
N TRP A 202 14.62 5.33 -11.08
CA TRP A 202 13.68 5.50 -9.98
C TRP A 202 14.11 6.60 -9.01
N HIS A 203 15.40 6.73 -8.79
CA HIS A 203 15.95 7.77 -7.91
C HIS A 203 15.74 9.19 -8.44
N ASP A 204 15.66 9.37 -9.75
CA ASP A 204 15.32 10.67 -10.36
C ASP A 204 13.84 11.00 -10.10
N THR A 205 12.97 9.98 -10.15
CA THR A 205 11.53 10.12 -9.83
C THR A 205 11.30 10.55 -8.39
N ILE A 206 11.91 9.87 -7.42
CA ILE A 206 11.69 10.19 -5.99
C ILE A 206 12.27 11.55 -5.60
N LYS A 207 13.36 11.99 -6.25
CA LYS A 207 13.88 13.36 -6.11
C LYS A 207 12.93 14.39 -6.69
N HIS A 208 12.37 14.11 -7.88
CA HIS A 208 11.38 14.99 -8.50
C HIS A 208 10.15 15.15 -7.60
N ILE A 209 9.63 14.06 -7.01
CA ILE A 209 8.50 14.10 -6.09
C ILE A 209 8.80 14.99 -4.88
N ALA A 210 10.01 14.89 -4.32
CA ALA A 210 10.41 15.71 -3.18
C ALA A 210 10.44 17.21 -3.53
N ILE A 211 10.95 17.57 -4.72
CA ILE A 211 10.98 18.95 -5.23
C ILE A 211 9.58 19.44 -5.58
N GLU A 212 8.76 18.60 -6.23
CA GLU A 212 7.39 18.94 -6.64
C GLU A 212 6.48 19.19 -5.45
N GLY A 213 6.54 18.32 -4.43
CA GLY A 213 5.68 18.37 -3.24
C GLY A 213 6.24 19.16 -2.08
N HIS A 214 7.52 19.59 -2.13
CA HIS A 214 8.25 20.16 -1.01
C HIS A 214 7.98 19.41 0.31
N CYS A 215 8.27 18.10 0.26
CA CYS A 215 8.10 17.16 1.36
C CYS A 215 9.29 16.19 1.42
N TYR A 216 9.48 15.54 2.56
CA TYR A 216 10.41 14.42 2.62
C TYR A 216 9.86 13.25 1.83
N VAL A 217 10.71 12.58 1.03
CA VAL A 217 10.36 11.33 0.34
C VAL A 217 11.18 10.19 0.90
N ILE A 218 10.46 9.18 1.40
CA ILE A 218 11.05 7.99 2.03
C ILE A 218 10.88 6.82 1.08
N HIS A 219 11.96 6.45 0.40
CA HIS A 219 12.00 5.30 -0.49
C HIS A 219 12.55 4.08 0.24
N VAL A 220 11.78 3.01 0.29
CA VAL A 220 12.18 1.74 0.90
C VAL A 220 12.00 0.62 -0.10
N ASN A 221 13.03 -0.19 -0.27
CA ASN A 221 13.07 -1.31 -1.19
C ASN A 221 13.51 -2.59 -0.49
N GLN A 222 13.08 -3.74 -1.00
CA GLN A 222 13.52 -5.04 -0.52
C GLN A 222 14.98 -5.31 -0.92
N ASN A 223 15.61 -6.26 -0.22
CA ASN A 223 16.88 -6.86 -0.61
C ASN A 223 16.80 -8.36 -0.39
N PHE A 224 16.86 -9.15 -1.46
CA PHE A 224 16.81 -10.60 -1.39
C PHE A 224 17.46 -11.26 -2.60
N HIS A 225 17.83 -12.51 -2.42
CA HIS A 225 18.45 -13.34 -3.43
C HIS A 225 17.48 -14.39 -3.98
N LYS A 226 17.80 -14.93 -5.14
CA LYS A 226 17.10 -16.06 -5.75
C LYS A 226 17.07 -17.25 -4.79
N ASP A 227 18.12 -17.45 -4.02
CA ASP A 227 18.24 -18.57 -3.07
C ASP A 227 17.31 -18.46 -1.85
N ASP A 228 16.72 -17.29 -1.59
CA ASP A 228 15.74 -17.09 -0.53
C ASP A 228 14.37 -17.68 -0.88
N TYR A 229 14.12 -17.96 -2.18
CA TYR A 229 12.89 -18.60 -2.62
C TYR A 229 12.81 -20.08 -2.20
N PRO A 230 11.60 -20.59 -1.91
CA PRO A 230 11.40 -22.01 -1.65
C PRO A 230 11.89 -22.88 -2.82
N LYS A 231 12.55 -23.99 -2.53
CA LYS A 231 13.05 -24.91 -3.56
C LYS A 231 12.00 -25.91 -4.08
N ASN A 232 10.81 -25.89 -3.49
CA ASN A 232 9.71 -26.84 -3.76
C ASN A 232 8.55 -26.24 -4.56
N PHE A 233 8.84 -25.27 -5.45
CA PHE A 233 7.85 -24.78 -6.40
C PHE A 233 7.32 -25.89 -7.30
N HIS A 234 6.03 -25.84 -7.61
CA HIS A 234 5.38 -26.75 -8.56
C HIS A 234 5.68 -26.36 -10.02
N CYS A 235 6.04 -25.07 -10.25
CA CYS A 235 6.52 -24.54 -11.54
C CYS A 235 8.00 -24.16 -11.46
N PRO A 236 8.94 -25.10 -11.39
CA PRO A 236 10.36 -24.83 -11.16
C PRO A 236 10.99 -23.98 -12.27
N HIS A 237 10.48 -24.00 -13.49
CA HIS A 237 10.98 -23.21 -14.60
C HIS A 237 10.86 -21.69 -14.37
N GLU A 238 9.86 -21.22 -13.63
CA GLU A 238 9.76 -19.79 -13.26
C GLU A 238 10.91 -19.40 -12.32
N TYR A 239 11.21 -20.25 -11.35
CA TYR A 239 12.33 -20.06 -10.44
C TYR A 239 13.69 -20.08 -11.16
N GLU A 240 13.88 -21.01 -12.11
CA GLU A 240 15.14 -21.14 -12.87
C GLU A 240 15.52 -19.87 -13.62
N ASN A 241 14.53 -19.12 -14.09
CA ASN A 241 14.70 -17.89 -14.87
C ASN A 241 14.91 -16.62 -14.00
N LEU A 242 14.83 -16.73 -12.67
CA LEU A 242 15.07 -15.59 -11.78
C LEU A 242 16.53 -15.12 -11.88
N PRO A 243 16.79 -13.81 -11.84
CA PRO A 243 18.14 -13.30 -11.66
C PRO A 243 18.67 -13.68 -10.27
N GLU A 244 20.00 -13.80 -10.11
CA GLU A 244 20.61 -14.13 -8.83
C GLU A 244 20.19 -13.19 -7.70
N ARG A 245 19.94 -11.92 -8.03
CA ARG A 245 19.48 -10.90 -7.10
C ARG A 245 18.26 -10.18 -7.69
N PRO A 246 17.04 -10.71 -7.42
CA PRO A 246 15.81 -10.11 -7.93
C PRO A 246 15.56 -8.71 -7.38
N CYS A 247 15.96 -8.44 -6.13
CA CYS A 247 15.86 -7.13 -5.52
C CYS A 247 17.12 -6.84 -4.68
N ASN A 248 17.72 -5.66 -4.87
CA ASN A 248 19.05 -5.34 -4.33
C ASN A 248 19.10 -4.07 -3.46
N GLY A 249 17.95 -3.62 -2.93
CA GLY A 249 17.91 -2.47 -2.05
C GLY A 249 17.82 -1.14 -2.80
N GLY A 250 18.66 -0.18 -2.42
CA GLY A 250 18.63 1.18 -2.95
C GLY A 250 17.74 2.12 -2.13
N SER A 251 17.34 1.72 -0.92
CA SER A 251 16.54 2.58 -0.03
C SER A 251 17.28 3.88 0.28
N ALA A 252 16.53 4.98 0.30
CA ALA A 252 17.06 6.32 0.47
C ALA A 252 16.03 7.27 1.08
N VAL A 253 16.52 8.36 1.67
CA VAL A 253 15.70 9.48 2.15
C VAL A 253 16.08 10.72 1.37
N ILE A 254 15.07 11.42 0.83
CA ILE A 254 15.22 12.65 0.07
C ILE A 254 14.63 13.79 0.88
N ASP A 255 15.35 14.90 1.00
CA ASP A 255 14.87 16.12 1.64
C ASP A 255 13.92 16.93 0.74
N PRO A 256 13.20 17.93 1.26
CA PRO A 256 12.27 18.75 0.47
C PRO A 256 12.90 19.55 -0.69
N TYR A 257 14.22 19.59 -0.78
CA TYR A 257 14.98 20.25 -1.86
C TYR A 257 15.50 19.25 -2.92
N GLY A 258 15.17 17.94 -2.79
CA GLY A 258 15.58 16.90 -3.71
C GLY A 258 16.98 16.34 -3.46
N HIS A 259 17.59 16.62 -2.32
CA HIS A 259 18.90 16.08 -1.96
C HIS A 259 18.78 14.80 -1.14
N TYR A 260 19.76 13.93 -1.26
CA TYR A 260 19.82 12.77 -0.38
C TYR A 260 20.20 13.15 1.06
N LEU A 261 19.29 12.94 1.99
CA LEU A 261 19.60 12.91 3.40
C LEU A 261 20.33 11.61 3.76
N THR A 262 19.85 10.47 3.23
CA THR A 262 20.58 9.21 3.19
C THR A 262 20.75 8.77 1.74
N LYS A 263 22.01 8.49 1.33
CA LYS A 263 22.28 7.96 -0.01
C LYS A 263 21.75 6.55 -0.15
N PRO A 264 21.43 6.10 -1.37
CA PRO A 264 21.01 4.73 -1.64
C PRO A 264 21.98 3.71 -1.06
N VAL A 265 21.43 2.73 -0.35
CA VAL A 265 22.20 1.59 0.20
C VAL A 265 21.89 0.37 -0.64
N TRP A 266 22.90 -0.19 -1.28
CA TRP A 266 22.75 -1.32 -2.18
C TRP A 266 23.31 -2.60 -1.57
N ASP A 267 22.75 -3.74 -1.98
CA ASP A 267 23.28 -5.09 -1.77
C ASP A 267 23.46 -5.50 -0.29
N LYS A 268 22.66 -4.94 0.60
CA LYS A 268 22.75 -5.22 2.05
C LYS A 268 21.39 -5.21 2.71
N ASP A 269 21.14 -6.18 3.57
CA ASP A 269 20.12 -6.07 4.60
C ASP A 269 20.56 -5.06 5.64
N LYS A 270 19.71 -4.08 5.91
CA LYS A 270 20.05 -3.02 6.85
C LYS A 270 18.81 -2.27 7.32
N ILE A 271 18.74 -1.96 8.60
CA ILE A 271 17.90 -0.88 9.11
C ILE A 271 18.67 0.44 8.92
N ILE A 272 18.12 1.33 8.10
CA ILE A 272 18.71 2.62 7.76
C ILE A 272 18.01 3.68 8.58
N TYR A 273 18.76 4.43 9.40
CA TYR A 273 18.21 5.51 10.22
C TYR A 273 18.50 6.87 9.61
N ALA A 274 17.55 7.80 9.76
CA ALA A 274 17.70 9.21 9.43
C ALA A 274 16.93 10.09 10.43
N ASP A 275 17.44 11.30 10.66
CA ASP A 275 16.74 12.31 11.46
C ASP A 275 16.27 13.42 10.49
N LEU A 276 14.96 13.58 10.35
CA LEU A 276 14.33 14.57 9.49
C LEU A 276 14.25 15.90 10.27
N ASP A 277 14.75 16.98 9.70
CA ASP A 277 14.53 18.35 10.19
C ASP A 277 13.22 18.88 9.56
N MET A 278 12.14 18.82 10.32
CA MET A 278 10.81 19.17 9.81
C MET A 278 10.64 20.66 9.54
N GLN A 279 11.54 21.52 10.01
CA GLN A 279 11.52 22.94 9.69
C GLN A 279 11.89 23.22 8.22
N GLN A 280 12.52 22.28 7.55
CA GLN A 280 12.80 22.37 6.11
C GLN A 280 11.53 22.36 5.26
N VAL A 281 10.45 21.69 5.70
CA VAL A 281 9.20 21.60 4.94
C VAL A 281 8.57 22.99 4.74
N PRO A 282 8.23 23.76 5.79
CA PRO A 282 7.69 25.10 5.61
C PRO A 282 8.69 26.06 4.94
N ALA A 283 9.99 25.89 5.17
CA ALA A 283 11.02 26.74 4.57
C ALA A 283 11.09 26.53 3.04
N SER A 284 11.07 25.27 2.57
CA SER A 284 11.11 24.97 1.14
C SER A 284 9.84 25.44 0.41
N ARG A 285 8.69 25.34 1.05
CA ARG A 285 7.39 25.78 0.48
C ARG A 285 7.29 27.28 0.26
N MET A 286 8.21 28.09 0.80
CA MET A 286 8.28 29.52 0.49
C MET A 286 8.58 29.76 -1.00
N GLU A 287 9.37 28.89 -1.63
CA GLU A 287 9.73 29.03 -3.06
C GLU A 287 8.61 28.50 -3.98
N PHE A 288 8.03 27.36 -3.61
CA PHE A 288 6.98 26.69 -4.39
C PHE A 288 6.07 25.89 -3.45
N ASP A 289 4.80 26.27 -3.39
CA ASP A 289 3.76 25.51 -2.69
C ASP A 289 2.69 25.09 -3.71
N ALA A 290 2.75 23.84 -4.16
CA ALA A 290 1.90 23.32 -5.24
C ALA A 290 0.39 23.45 -4.93
N THR A 291 0.01 23.39 -3.66
CA THR A 291 -1.37 23.48 -3.19
C THR A 291 -1.69 24.82 -2.50
N GLY A 292 -0.68 25.67 -2.34
CA GLY A 292 -0.78 27.00 -1.78
C GLY A 292 -0.69 28.10 -2.84
N HIS A 293 0.34 28.96 -2.77
CA HIS A 293 0.45 30.14 -3.64
C HIS A 293 0.76 29.84 -5.12
N TYR A 294 1.09 28.60 -5.49
CA TYR A 294 1.19 28.16 -6.89
C TYR A 294 -0.10 27.48 -7.39
N SER A 295 -1.06 27.21 -6.51
CA SER A 295 -2.35 26.64 -6.89
C SER A 295 -3.20 27.66 -7.67
N ARG A 296 -3.93 27.19 -8.66
CA ARG A 296 -4.90 27.94 -9.47
C ARG A 296 -6.23 27.18 -9.51
N PRO A 297 -6.95 27.08 -8.36
CA PRO A 297 -8.21 26.34 -8.28
C PRO A 297 -9.32 26.96 -9.17
N ASP A 298 -9.14 28.20 -9.62
CA ASP A 298 -9.98 28.84 -10.63
C ASP A 298 -9.76 28.32 -12.06
N VAL A 299 -8.67 27.54 -12.29
CA VAL A 299 -8.29 26.99 -13.60
C VAL A 299 -8.20 25.48 -13.60
N LEU A 300 -7.71 24.89 -12.51
CA LEU A 300 -7.44 23.46 -12.36
C LEU A 300 -8.07 22.96 -11.07
N GLU A 301 -8.85 21.90 -11.17
CA GLU A 301 -9.50 21.22 -10.06
C GLU A 301 -9.17 19.72 -10.10
N LEU A 302 -8.78 19.14 -8.96
CA LEU A 302 -8.67 17.71 -8.79
C LEU A 302 -9.97 17.18 -8.19
N VAL A 303 -10.64 16.29 -8.91
CA VAL A 303 -11.79 15.53 -8.40
C VAL A 303 -11.35 14.10 -8.12
N ILE A 304 -11.56 13.65 -6.90
CA ILE A 304 -11.27 12.28 -6.46
C ILE A 304 -12.61 11.58 -6.23
N ASN A 305 -12.82 10.46 -6.92
CA ASN A 305 -14.00 9.61 -6.68
C ASN A 305 -13.68 8.69 -5.49
N GLU A 306 -14.11 9.10 -4.31
CA GLU A 306 -13.91 8.33 -3.06
C GLU A 306 -14.95 7.21 -2.87
N HIS A 307 -16.02 7.24 -3.65
CA HIS A 307 -17.10 6.24 -3.63
C HIS A 307 -16.81 5.09 -4.59
N ASP A 308 -17.16 3.87 -4.16
CA ASP A 308 -17.15 2.71 -5.05
C ASP A 308 -18.33 2.84 -6.03
N PRO A 309 -18.09 2.86 -7.35
CA PRO A 309 -19.17 2.92 -8.32
C PRO A 309 -20.19 1.78 -8.20
N VAL A 310 -19.81 0.67 -7.57
CA VAL A 310 -20.71 -0.47 -7.31
C VAL A 310 -21.59 -0.20 -6.10
N GLU A 311 -21.04 0.41 -5.03
CA GLU A 311 -21.84 0.86 -3.87
C GLU A 311 -22.87 1.91 -4.31
N ASP A 312 -22.46 2.88 -5.16
CA ASP A 312 -23.37 3.89 -5.72
C ASP A 312 -24.49 3.26 -6.57
N LEU A 313 -24.19 2.20 -7.34
CA LEU A 313 -25.20 1.48 -8.11
C LEU A 313 -26.18 0.68 -7.21
N ILE A 314 -25.70 0.13 -6.09
CA ILE A 314 -26.56 -0.55 -5.11
C ILE A 314 -27.45 0.45 -4.41
N GLU A 315 -26.92 1.59 -3.97
CA GLU A 315 -27.70 2.65 -3.32
C GLU A 315 -28.73 3.25 -4.29
N PHE A 316 -28.38 3.42 -5.59
CA PHE A 316 -29.33 3.82 -6.64
C PHE A 316 -30.42 2.76 -6.88
N ALA A 317 -30.07 1.48 -6.88
CA ALA A 317 -31.00 0.39 -7.07
C ALA A 317 -31.98 0.26 -5.88
N GLU A 318 -31.52 0.44 -4.66
CA GLU A 318 -32.37 0.48 -3.47
C GLU A 318 -33.31 1.70 -3.45
N TYR A 319 -32.87 2.83 -3.98
CA TYR A 319 -33.69 4.05 -4.08
C TYR A 319 -34.73 3.99 -5.21
N ASP A 320 -34.43 3.35 -6.34
CA ASP A 320 -35.33 3.28 -7.52
C ASP A 320 -36.33 2.11 -7.43
N TYR A 321 -36.02 1.09 -6.66
CA TYR A 321 -36.93 -0.05 -6.39
C TYR A 321 -37.67 0.05 -5.06
N GLY A 322 -37.85 1.27 -4.52
CA GLY A 322 -38.65 1.54 -3.33
C GLY A 322 -39.19 0.30 -2.66
N LEU A 323 -38.36 -0.41 -1.91
CA LEU A 323 -38.83 -1.35 -0.93
C LEU A 323 -39.42 -0.51 0.20
N GLU A 324 -40.64 0.03 -0.03
CA GLU A 324 -41.51 0.35 1.08
C GLU A 324 -41.59 -0.92 1.90
N GLU A 325 -40.92 -0.94 3.04
CA GLU A 325 -41.26 -1.90 4.09
C GLU A 325 -42.74 -1.78 4.28
N CYS A 326 -43.47 -2.81 3.88
CA CYS A 326 -44.88 -2.96 4.24
C CYS A 326 -44.95 -3.17 5.75
N ASP A 327 -44.80 -2.09 6.51
CA ASP A 327 -45.20 -2.04 7.91
C ASP A 327 -46.72 -2.00 7.98
N GLY A 328 -47.29 -3.18 8.11
CA GLY A 328 -48.71 -3.21 8.42
C GLY A 328 -49.47 -4.28 7.65
N ILE A 329 -50.03 -5.16 8.39
CA ILE A 329 -51.04 -6.15 8.02
C ILE A 329 -52.08 -5.48 7.12
N CYS A 330 -52.05 -5.78 5.82
CA CYS A 330 -53.12 -5.37 4.90
C CYS A 330 -54.36 -6.18 5.21
N GLU A 331 -55.33 -5.58 5.91
CA GLU A 331 -56.65 -6.19 6.23
C GLU A 331 -57.58 -6.35 5.01
N SER A 332 -57.06 -6.17 3.76
CA SER A 332 -57.87 -6.21 2.54
C SER A 332 -57.43 -7.22 1.47
N CYS A 333 -56.60 -8.22 1.79
CA CYS A 333 -56.26 -9.28 0.83
C CYS A 333 -57.26 -10.43 0.87
N GLU A 334 -58.51 -10.17 0.47
CA GLU A 334 -59.48 -11.23 0.08
C GLU A 334 -59.39 -11.59 -1.43
N GLU A 335 -58.42 -11.04 -2.21
CA GLU A 335 -58.23 -11.36 -3.62
C GLU A 335 -56.82 -11.97 -3.91
N ALA A 336 -56.42 -12.97 -3.11
CA ALA A 336 -55.17 -13.71 -3.32
C ALA A 336 -55.25 -14.83 -4.37
N ALA A 337 -56.17 -14.76 -5.32
CA ALA A 337 -56.39 -15.82 -6.30
C ALA A 337 -55.99 -15.46 -7.75
N GLU A 338 -55.47 -14.25 -8.03
CA GLU A 338 -55.10 -13.84 -9.40
C GLU A 338 -53.62 -13.53 -9.65
N CYS A 339 -52.74 -13.76 -8.68
CA CYS A 339 -51.30 -13.45 -8.83
C CYS A 339 -50.43 -14.63 -9.30
N GLU A 340 -50.99 -15.79 -9.62
CA GLU A 340 -50.23 -16.97 -10.13
C GLU A 340 -50.17 -17.07 -11.66
N ALA A 341 -50.58 -16.03 -12.45
CA ALA A 341 -50.70 -16.13 -13.88
C ALA A 341 -49.63 -15.34 -14.72
N TYR A 342 -48.61 -14.79 -14.08
CA TYR A 342 -47.54 -14.02 -14.82
C TYR A 342 -46.11 -14.43 -14.49
N ASN A 343 -45.85 -15.72 -14.44
CA ASN A 343 -44.45 -16.23 -14.53
C ASN A 343 -44.48 -17.54 -15.32
N CYS A 344 -44.25 -17.43 -16.64
CA CYS A 344 -43.61 -18.39 -17.52
C CYS A 344 -43.96 -18.01 -18.97
N GLU A 345 -43.02 -17.37 -19.65
CA GLU A 345 -42.72 -17.46 -21.09
C GLU A 345 -42.08 -16.14 -21.58
N GLY A 346 -40.77 -16.31 -21.94
CA GLY A 346 -40.03 -15.25 -22.64
C GLY A 346 -38.57 -15.18 -22.24
#